data_aec294097e553a85d135bd8edece0cab
#
_entry.id   aec294097e553a85d135bd8edece0cab
#
_cell.length_a   1.000
_cell.length_b   1.000
_cell.length_c   1.000
_cell.angle_alpha   90.00
_cell.angle_beta   90.00
_cell.angle_gamma   90.00
#
_symmetry.space_group_name_H-M   'P 1'
#
loop_
_entity.id
_entity.type
_entity.pdbx_description
1 polymer ?
#
loop_
_entity_poly.entity_id
_entity_poly.type
_entity_poly.pdbx_seq_one_letter_code
_entity_poly.pdbx_strand_id
1 'polypeptide(L)'
;MAKAVFTTKVTPSYEDLPEERYHFPRTYLNYVRRTVGDYIVYYEPRRSSVELSSRGGSQSYFAVARVESVTEDANRPDHYFANIDRATYLDFDTAVPFYEGDQYYERALKKDDGSTNKGAFGRAVRLVPDDEFDRILNEILSRTFDPRNLGQYVRKLPVRHNT
;
A
#
# COMPACT_ATOMS: atom_id res chain seq x y z
N MET A 1 17.58 2.05 -2.34
CA MET A 1 16.19 1.56 -2.35
C MET A 1 15.46 2.12 -1.15
N ALA A 2 14.19 2.41 -1.29
CA ALA A 2 13.39 2.98 -0.21
C ALA A 2 12.03 2.28 -0.13
N LYS A 3 11.47 2.20 1.08
CA LYS A 3 10.13 1.68 1.31
C LYS A 3 9.13 2.82 1.29
N ALA A 4 7.88 2.53 0.93
CA ALA A 4 6.86 3.55 0.78
C ALA A 4 5.47 3.00 1.05
N VAL A 5 4.54 3.95 1.25
CA VAL A 5 3.10 3.70 1.23
C VAL A 5 2.55 4.23 -0.09
N PHE A 6 1.82 3.40 -0.82
CA PHE A 6 1.11 3.76 -2.04
C PHE A 6 -0.38 3.80 -1.75
N THR A 7 -0.98 4.99 -1.87
CA THR A 7 -2.41 5.16 -1.66
C THR A 7 -3.16 4.87 -2.95
N THR A 8 -4.13 3.98 -2.92
CA THR A 8 -5.00 3.68 -4.06
C THR A 8 -5.97 4.84 -4.29
N LYS A 9 -6.60 4.88 -5.47
CA LYS A 9 -7.50 5.97 -5.85
C LYS A 9 -8.77 5.96 -5.01
N VAL A 10 -9.27 7.16 -4.68
CA VAL A 10 -10.55 7.35 -3.99
C VAL A 10 -11.70 6.78 -4.83
N THR A 11 -11.63 6.96 -6.15
CA THR A 11 -12.57 6.37 -7.10
C THR A 11 -11.81 5.34 -7.94
N PRO A 12 -11.91 4.03 -7.63
CA PRO A 12 -11.21 3.00 -8.38
C PRO A 12 -11.70 2.90 -9.82
N SER A 13 -10.80 2.50 -10.71
CA SER A 13 -11.12 2.18 -12.10
C SER A 13 -10.66 0.76 -12.43
N TYR A 14 -11.04 0.24 -13.59
CA TYR A 14 -10.61 -1.07 -14.04
C TYR A 14 -9.08 -1.16 -14.25
N GLU A 15 -8.38 -0.02 -14.31
CA GLU A 15 -6.93 0.04 -14.43
C GLU A 15 -6.22 -0.11 -13.07
N ASP A 16 -6.97 -0.06 -11.99
CA ASP A 16 -6.43 -0.18 -10.64
C ASP A 16 -6.28 -1.65 -10.26
N LEU A 17 -5.16 -2.23 -10.69
CA LEU A 17 -4.79 -3.61 -10.42
C LEU A 17 -3.57 -3.64 -9.50
N PRO A 18 -3.77 -3.51 -8.17
CA PRO A 18 -2.65 -3.38 -7.24
C PRO A 18 -1.66 -4.55 -7.30
N GLU A 19 -2.12 -5.75 -7.65
CA GLU A 19 -1.26 -6.92 -7.82
C GLU A 19 -0.37 -6.85 -9.06
N GLU A 20 -0.68 -5.95 -10.00
CA GLU A 20 0.07 -5.82 -11.25
C GLU A 20 0.85 -4.52 -11.34
N ARG A 21 0.20 -3.40 -11.01
CA ARG A 21 0.80 -2.08 -11.19
C ARG A 21 0.07 -1.00 -10.42
N TYR A 22 0.80 0.08 -10.15
CA TYR A 22 0.27 1.27 -9.50
C TYR A 22 0.44 2.47 -10.44
N HIS A 23 -0.66 3.15 -10.76
CA HIS A 23 -0.69 4.29 -11.67
C HIS A 23 -0.52 5.59 -10.87
N PHE A 24 0.38 6.47 -11.32
CA PHE A 24 0.67 7.71 -10.59
C PHE A 24 1.11 8.84 -11.54
N PRO A 25 0.86 10.11 -11.16
CA PRO A 25 1.31 11.25 -11.93
C PRO A 25 2.80 11.55 -11.70
N ARG A 26 3.40 12.29 -12.62
CA ARG A 26 4.81 12.65 -12.60
C ARG A 26 5.27 13.28 -11.28
N THR A 27 4.37 13.94 -10.55
CA THR A 27 4.67 14.54 -9.25
C THR A 27 5.40 13.57 -8.32
N TYR A 28 5.08 12.28 -8.39
CA TYR A 28 5.65 11.25 -7.51
C TYR A 28 6.77 10.44 -8.15
N LEU A 29 7.18 10.76 -9.37
CA LEU A 29 8.12 9.93 -10.13
C LEU A 29 9.43 9.68 -9.38
N ASN A 30 10.02 10.72 -8.81
CA ASN A 30 11.29 10.59 -8.10
C ASN A 30 11.16 9.71 -6.84
N TYR A 31 10.03 9.81 -6.15
CA TYR A 31 9.77 8.98 -4.98
C TYR A 31 9.60 7.50 -5.38
N VAL A 32 8.80 7.25 -6.41
CA VAL A 32 8.53 5.88 -6.85
C VAL A 32 9.79 5.21 -7.38
N ARG A 33 10.62 5.93 -8.12
CA ARG A 33 11.90 5.39 -8.61
C ARG A 33 12.80 4.90 -7.48
N ARG A 34 12.74 5.56 -6.32
CA ARG A 34 13.54 5.15 -5.16
C ARG A 34 13.04 3.86 -4.53
N THR A 35 11.82 3.44 -4.83
CA THR A 35 11.26 2.19 -4.31
C THR A 35 11.59 0.97 -5.17
N VAL A 36 12.08 1.15 -6.38
CA VAL A 36 12.38 0.02 -7.29
C VAL A 36 13.36 -0.93 -6.62
N GLY A 37 12.98 -2.21 -6.58
CA GLY A 37 13.74 -3.26 -5.91
C GLY A 37 13.40 -3.46 -4.44
N ASP A 38 12.58 -2.58 -3.85
CA ASP A 38 12.17 -2.69 -2.46
C ASP A 38 10.66 -2.86 -2.32
N TYR A 39 10.20 -3.01 -1.10
CA TYR A 39 8.78 -3.28 -0.79
C TYR A 39 8.02 -2.01 -0.50
N ILE A 40 6.75 -2.03 -0.89
CA ILE A 40 5.79 -0.99 -0.54
C ILE A 40 4.56 -1.62 0.12
N VAL A 41 3.83 -0.81 0.87
CA VAL A 41 2.55 -1.22 1.43
C VAL A 41 1.45 -0.37 0.79
N TYR A 42 0.38 -1.02 0.36
CA TYR A 42 -0.78 -0.32 -0.18
C TYR A 42 -1.71 0.14 0.94
N TYR A 43 -2.26 1.34 0.75
CA TYR A 43 -3.21 1.95 1.66
C TYR A 43 -4.52 2.24 0.93
N GLU A 44 -5.65 1.84 1.51
CA GLU A 44 -6.97 2.16 1.00
C GLU A 44 -7.48 3.45 1.66
N PRO A 45 -7.68 4.55 0.89
CA PRO A 45 -8.22 5.79 1.44
C PRO A 45 -9.72 5.65 1.67
N ARG A 46 -10.32 6.66 2.32
CA ARG A 46 -11.76 6.76 2.40
C ARG A 46 -12.33 6.84 0.98
N ARG A 47 -13.23 5.94 0.65
CA ARG A 47 -13.85 5.88 -0.68
C ARG A 47 -14.97 6.91 -0.82
N SER A 48 -15.20 7.35 -2.07
CA SER A 48 -16.31 8.26 -2.40
C SER A 48 -17.68 7.59 -2.25
N SER A 49 -17.73 6.26 -2.28
CA SER A 49 -18.93 5.46 -2.10
C SER A 49 -18.59 4.16 -1.38
N VAL A 50 -19.48 3.71 -0.50
CA VAL A 50 -19.33 2.43 0.20
C VAL A 50 -19.26 1.26 -0.78
N GLU A 51 -19.97 1.35 -1.91
CA GLU A 51 -19.97 0.32 -2.95
C GLU A 51 -18.62 0.16 -3.61
N LEU A 52 -17.81 1.22 -3.64
CA LEU A 52 -16.46 1.20 -4.21
C LEU A 52 -15.40 0.68 -3.24
N SER A 53 -15.77 0.50 -1.98
CA SER A 53 -14.84 0.04 -0.96
C SER A 53 -14.89 -1.48 -0.85
N SER A 54 -13.88 -2.15 -1.33
CA SER A 54 -13.75 -3.60 -1.20
C SER A 54 -13.44 -4.04 0.24
N ARG A 55 -13.07 -3.09 1.11
CA ARG A 55 -12.62 -3.36 2.48
C ARG A 55 -13.37 -2.55 3.53
N GLY A 56 -14.56 -2.07 3.20
CA GLY A 56 -15.42 -1.32 4.12
C GLY A 56 -15.00 0.14 4.33
N GLY A 57 -14.11 0.68 3.51
CA GLY A 57 -13.69 2.10 3.62
C GLY A 57 -12.94 2.42 4.90
N SER A 58 -12.17 1.48 5.44
CA SER A 58 -11.62 1.57 6.79
C SER A 58 -10.33 2.39 6.91
N GLN A 59 -9.86 3.03 5.84
CA GLN A 59 -8.60 3.80 5.84
C GLN A 59 -7.46 2.96 6.42
N SER A 60 -7.10 1.89 5.71
CA SER A 60 -6.22 0.86 6.24
C SER A 60 -5.18 0.41 5.23
N TYR A 61 -4.06 -0.09 5.74
CA TYR A 61 -3.07 -0.80 4.94
C TYR A 61 -3.62 -2.19 4.64
N PHE A 62 -3.57 -2.61 3.36
CA PHE A 62 -4.24 -3.85 2.95
C PHE A 62 -3.39 -4.84 2.18
N ALA A 63 -2.23 -4.44 1.68
CA ALA A 63 -1.38 -5.35 0.91
C ALA A 63 0.07 -4.88 0.92
N VAL A 64 0.98 -5.79 0.68
CA VAL A 64 2.41 -5.52 0.52
C VAL A 64 2.88 -6.13 -0.78
N ALA A 65 3.88 -5.49 -1.42
CA ALA A 65 4.47 -6.00 -2.65
C ALA A 65 5.81 -5.33 -2.92
N ARG A 66 6.60 -5.95 -3.81
CA ARG A 66 7.87 -5.39 -4.26
C ARG A 66 7.68 -4.67 -5.59
N VAL A 67 8.26 -3.49 -5.71
CA VAL A 67 8.27 -2.73 -6.95
C VAL A 67 9.38 -3.26 -7.85
N GLU A 68 9.03 -3.67 -9.06
CA GLU A 68 9.95 -4.26 -10.01
C GLU A 68 10.59 -3.23 -10.94
N SER A 69 9.77 -2.32 -11.46
CA SER A 69 10.21 -1.32 -12.44
C SER A 69 9.24 -0.15 -12.51
N VAL A 70 9.63 0.89 -13.24
CA VAL A 70 8.76 2.03 -13.55
C VAL A 70 8.72 2.22 -15.06
N THR A 71 7.51 2.37 -15.62
CA THR A 71 7.32 2.61 -17.05
C THR A 71 6.36 3.77 -17.27
N GLU A 72 6.47 4.44 -18.42
CA GLU A 72 5.54 5.50 -18.81
C GLU A 72 4.19 4.92 -19.22
N ASP A 73 3.14 5.69 -18.94
CA ASP A 73 1.81 5.40 -19.50
C ASP A 73 1.75 5.99 -20.91
N ALA A 74 1.77 5.13 -21.93
CA ALA A 74 1.76 5.54 -23.32
C ALA A 74 0.46 6.25 -23.71
N ASN A 75 -0.61 6.07 -22.95
CA ASN A 75 -1.94 6.61 -23.24
C ASN A 75 -2.27 7.89 -22.48
N ARG A 76 -1.43 8.27 -21.52
CA ARG A 76 -1.69 9.43 -20.67
C ARG A 76 -0.41 10.23 -20.40
N PRO A 77 -0.29 11.46 -20.90
CA PRO A 77 0.89 12.29 -20.67
C PRO A 77 1.15 12.51 -19.18
N ASP A 78 2.42 12.56 -18.82
CA ASP A 78 2.88 12.82 -17.44
C ASP A 78 2.35 11.83 -16.41
N HIS A 79 2.04 10.61 -16.84
CA HIS A 79 1.64 9.52 -15.96
C HIS A 79 2.54 8.30 -16.18
N TYR A 80 2.67 7.52 -15.11
CA TYR A 80 3.60 6.38 -15.05
C TYR A 80 2.95 5.22 -14.32
N PHE A 81 3.55 4.05 -14.50
CA PHE A 81 3.20 2.86 -13.71
C PHE A 81 4.41 2.38 -12.92
N ALA A 82 4.18 2.08 -11.64
CA ALA A 82 5.08 1.24 -10.86
C ALA A 82 4.63 -0.20 -11.10
N ASN A 83 5.46 -0.99 -11.75
CA ASN A 83 5.14 -2.38 -12.05
C ASN A 83 5.50 -3.24 -10.84
N ILE A 84 4.58 -4.09 -10.44
CA ILE A 84 4.68 -4.90 -9.24
C ILE A 84 5.12 -6.31 -9.60
N ASP A 85 6.05 -6.84 -8.81
CA ASP A 85 6.39 -8.25 -8.86
C ASP A 85 5.25 -9.05 -8.24
N ARG A 86 4.42 -9.65 -9.09
CA ARG A 86 3.19 -10.34 -8.66
C ARG A 86 3.47 -11.48 -7.69
N ALA A 87 4.63 -12.11 -7.80
CA ALA A 87 4.99 -13.22 -6.92
C ALA A 87 5.15 -12.76 -5.46
N THR A 88 5.39 -11.47 -5.24
CA THR A 88 5.55 -10.89 -3.89
C THR A 88 4.29 -10.27 -3.34
N TYR A 89 3.25 -10.09 -4.15
CA TYR A 89 2.02 -9.46 -3.71
C TYR A 89 1.31 -10.31 -2.67
N LEU A 90 1.02 -9.73 -1.52
CA LEU A 90 0.29 -10.38 -0.45
C LEU A 90 -0.83 -9.45 0.03
N ASP A 91 -2.06 -9.88 -0.18
CA ASP A 91 -3.24 -9.19 0.33
C ASP A 91 -3.49 -9.65 1.77
N PHE A 92 -3.78 -8.71 2.66
CA PHE A 92 -3.93 -9.02 4.08
C PHE A 92 -5.32 -9.55 4.39
N ASP A 93 -5.40 -10.57 5.23
CA ASP A 93 -6.68 -11.09 5.73
C ASP A 93 -7.42 -10.04 6.56
N THR A 94 -6.67 -9.32 7.38
CA THR A 94 -7.18 -8.24 8.21
C THR A 94 -6.38 -6.99 7.92
N ALA A 95 -7.03 -5.97 7.34
CA ALA A 95 -6.38 -4.70 7.08
C ALA A 95 -5.99 -4.02 8.40
N VAL A 96 -4.89 -3.27 8.35
CA VAL A 96 -4.36 -2.56 9.52
C VAL A 96 -4.72 -1.08 9.41
N PRO A 97 -5.52 -0.52 10.32
CA PRO A 97 -5.86 0.91 10.30
C PRO A 97 -4.60 1.77 10.40
N PHE A 98 -4.60 2.95 9.76
CA PHE A 98 -3.46 3.86 9.80
C PHE A 98 -3.23 4.44 11.21
N TYR A 99 -4.26 4.44 12.02
CA TYR A 99 -4.26 4.97 13.38
C TYR A 99 -4.95 3.96 14.29
N GLU A 100 -4.26 3.54 15.32
CA GLU A 100 -4.76 2.49 16.20
C GLU A 100 -4.13 2.65 17.58
N GLY A 101 -4.94 2.55 18.65
CA GLY A 101 -4.44 2.67 20.03
C GLY A 101 -3.76 3.99 20.31
N ASP A 102 -4.33 5.11 19.80
CA ASP A 102 -3.81 6.47 19.93
C ASP A 102 -2.43 6.66 19.28
N GLN A 103 -2.06 5.78 18.33
CA GLN A 103 -0.77 5.85 17.66
C GLN A 103 -0.91 5.75 16.15
N TYR A 104 -0.04 6.49 15.46
CA TYR A 104 0.13 6.41 14.01
C TYR A 104 1.29 5.45 13.70
N TYR A 105 1.12 4.64 12.64
CA TYR A 105 2.24 3.84 12.13
C TYR A 105 3.24 4.72 11.37
N GLU A 106 2.75 5.74 10.67
CA GLU A 106 3.59 6.70 9.98
C GLU A 106 3.68 7.99 10.80
N ARG A 107 4.86 8.29 11.32
CA ARG A 107 5.08 9.50 12.17
C ARG A 107 4.78 10.79 11.42
N ALA A 108 5.02 10.82 10.08
CA ALA A 108 4.75 12.00 9.26
C ALA A 108 3.26 12.37 9.18
N LEU A 109 2.37 11.45 9.54
CA LEU A 109 0.93 11.71 9.55
C LEU A 109 0.45 12.38 10.83
N LYS A 110 1.32 12.53 11.82
CA LYS A 110 0.97 13.13 13.10
C LYS A 110 1.51 14.56 13.19
N LYS A 111 0.66 15.50 13.60
CA LYS A 111 1.07 16.85 13.95
C LYS A 111 1.60 16.89 15.39
N ASP A 112 2.27 18.01 15.75
CA ASP A 112 2.79 18.21 17.11
C ASP A 112 1.70 18.15 18.17
N ASP A 113 0.46 18.58 17.84
CA ASP A 113 -0.69 18.53 18.74
C ASP A 113 -1.39 17.16 18.81
N GLY A 114 -0.86 16.15 18.11
CA GLY A 114 -1.41 14.80 18.08
C GLY A 114 -2.47 14.56 17.02
N SER A 115 -2.95 15.60 16.32
CA SER A 115 -3.93 15.46 15.25
C SER A 115 -3.29 14.98 13.94
N THR A 116 -4.13 14.56 12.97
CA THR A 116 -3.68 14.09 11.67
C THR A 116 -3.18 15.24 10.81
N ASN A 117 -1.99 15.08 10.22
CA ASN A 117 -1.45 15.99 9.22
C ASN A 117 -2.12 15.71 7.88
N LYS A 118 -3.14 16.49 7.54
CA LYS A 118 -3.93 16.29 6.32
C LYS A 118 -3.11 16.50 5.05
N GLY A 119 -2.14 17.40 5.06
CA GLY A 119 -1.28 17.63 3.92
C GLY A 119 -0.42 16.42 3.59
N ALA A 120 0.21 15.83 4.60
CA ALA A 120 0.98 14.61 4.43
C ALA A 120 0.08 13.43 4.02
N PHE A 121 -1.09 13.32 4.64
CA PHE A 121 -2.06 12.27 4.37
C PHE A 121 -2.58 12.31 2.93
N GLY A 122 -2.69 13.50 2.37
CA GLY A 122 -3.16 13.69 0.98
C GLY A 122 -2.16 13.27 -0.09
N ARG A 123 -0.91 12.96 0.26
CA ARG A 123 0.07 12.49 -0.71
C ARG A 123 -0.18 11.03 -1.04
N ALA A 124 -0.30 10.74 -2.34
CA ALA A 124 -0.56 9.38 -2.80
C ALA A 124 0.64 8.46 -2.59
N VAL A 125 1.86 8.99 -2.66
CA VAL A 125 3.09 8.24 -2.41
C VAL A 125 3.82 8.89 -1.25
N ARG A 126 4.10 8.10 -0.22
CA ARG A 126 4.85 8.55 0.95
C ARG A 126 6.01 7.60 1.21
N LEU A 127 7.23 8.12 1.17
CA LEU A 127 8.39 7.35 1.60
C LEU A 127 8.35 7.19 3.12
N VAL A 128 8.66 6.00 3.61
CA VAL A 128 8.64 5.71 5.03
C VAL A 128 9.96 5.11 5.48
N PRO A 129 10.42 5.42 6.71
CA PRO A 129 11.58 4.76 7.28
C PRO A 129 11.35 3.25 7.44
N ASP A 130 12.43 2.49 7.39
CA ASP A 130 12.37 1.03 7.50
C ASP A 130 11.67 0.58 8.80
N ASP A 131 11.93 1.27 9.92
CA ASP A 131 11.32 0.92 11.20
C ASP A 131 9.80 1.07 11.19
N GLU A 132 9.27 2.10 10.51
CA GLU A 132 7.82 2.30 10.39
C GLU A 132 7.19 1.24 9.47
N PHE A 133 7.85 0.94 8.37
CA PHE A 133 7.42 -0.12 7.46
C PHE A 133 7.38 -1.47 8.20
N ASP A 134 8.43 -1.78 8.95
CA ASP A 134 8.52 -3.03 9.71
C ASP A 134 7.43 -3.14 10.77
N ARG A 135 7.07 -2.05 11.42
CA ARG A 135 5.97 -2.04 12.39
C ARG A 135 4.63 -2.40 11.74
N ILE A 136 4.36 -1.83 10.56
CA ILE A 136 3.14 -2.15 9.80
C ILE A 136 3.16 -3.63 9.44
N LEU A 137 4.27 -4.11 8.88
CA LEU A 137 4.41 -5.49 8.44
C LEU A 137 4.29 -6.47 9.61
N ASN A 138 4.93 -6.17 10.75
CA ASN A 138 4.85 -7.02 11.94
C ASN A 138 3.43 -7.12 12.48
N GLU A 139 2.68 -6.03 12.46
CA GLU A 139 1.29 -6.04 12.88
C GLU A 139 0.43 -6.91 11.97
N ILE A 140 0.66 -6.84 10.67
CA ILE A 140 -0.02 -7.67 9.68
C ILE A 140 0.29 -9.15 9.91
N LEU A 141 1.56 -9.48 10.06
CA LEU A 141 1.99 -10.86 10.28
C LEU A 141 1.41 -11.42 11.60
N SER A 142 1.37 -10.61 12.65
CA SER A 142 0.78 -10.99 13.92
C SER A 142 -0.69 -11.37 13.78
N ARG A 143 -1.46 -10.62 12.99
CA ARG A 143 -2.89 -10.89 12.76
C ARG A 143 -3.09 -12.05 11.79
N THR A 144 -2.26 -12.16 10.76
CA THR A 144 -2.37 -13.18 9.72
C THR A 144 -2.01 -14.57 10.25
N PHE A 145 -1.02 -14.66 11.13
CA PHE A 145 -0.57 -15.92 11.72
C PHE A 145 -1.33 -16.32 12.99
N ASP A 146 -2.50 -15.72 13.25
CA ASP A 146 -3.41 -16.26 14.27
C ASP A 146 -3.74 -17.69 13.88
N PRO A 147 -3.50 -18.69 14.78
CA PRO A 147 -3.77 -20.10 14.47
C PRO A 147 -5.18 -20.38 13.97
N ARG A 148 -6.16 -19.55 14.36
CA ARG A 148 -7.55 -19.69 13.91
C ARG A 148 -7.72 -19.31 12.43
N ASN A 149 -6.80 -18.52 11.87
CA ASN A 149 -6.88 -17.99 10.50
C ASN A 149 -5.83 -18.59 9.56
N LEU A 150 -5.05 -19.56 10.03
CA LEU A 150 -3.92 -20.11 9.27
C LEU A 150 -4.33 -20.64 7.90
N GLY A 151 -5.48 -21.32 7.81
CA GLY A 151 -5.97 -21.85 6.54
C GLY A 151 -6.27 -20.75 5.51
N GLN A 152 -6.80 -19.61 5.96
CA GLN A 152 -7.06 -18.46 5.09
C GLN A 152 -5.76 -17.83 4.61
N TYR A 153 -4.78 -17.73 5.49
CA TYR A 153 -3.45 -17.22 5.13
C TYR A 153 -2.82 -18.06 4.02
N VAL A 154 -2.80 -19.35 4.17
CA VAL A 154 -2.20 -20.26 3.17
C VAL A 154 -2.89 -20.11 1.81
N ARG A 155 -4.21 -19.95 1.77
CA ARG A 155 -4.95 -19.78 0.52
C ARG A 155 -4.64 -18.46 -0.20
N LYS A 156 -4.20 -17.44 0.55
CA LYS A 156 -3.91 -16.11 -0.01
C LYS A 156 -2.45 -15.92 -0.40
N LEU A 157 -1.59 -16.88 -0.08
CA LEU A 157 -0.19 -16.80 -0.51
C LEU A 157 -0.12 -16.81 -2.03
N PRO A 158 0.75 -15.96 -2.61
CA PRO A 158 0.98 -16.01 -4.05
C PRO A 158 1.46 -17.40 -4.47
N VAL A 159 0.92 -17.89 -5.59
CA VAL A 159 1.41 -19.14 -6.16
C VAL A 159 2.81 -18.87 -6.70
N ARG A 160 3.80 -19.54 -6.11
CA ARG A 160 5.16 -19.47 -6.62
C ARG A 160 5.26 -20.39 -7.85
N HIS A 161 5.46 -19.79 -8.98
CA HIS A 161 5.83 -20.56 -10.16
C HIS A 161 7.32 -20.89 -10.05
N ASN A 162 7.61 -22.15 -9.81
CA ASN A 162 8.97 -22.64 -9.89
C ASN A 162 9.37 -22.66 -11.36
N THR A 163 10.19 -21.72 -11.74
CA THR A 163 10.83 -21.74 -13.06
C THR A 163 12.25 -22.25 -12.92
#